data_41320c76337f2428770e871cd0af479f
#
_entry.id   41320c76337f2428770e871cd0af479f
#
_cell.length_a   1.000
_cell.length_b   1.000
_cell.length_c   1.000
_cell.angle_alpha   90.00
_cell.angle_beta   90.00
_cell.angle_gamma   90.00
#
_symmetry.space_group_name_H-M   'P 1'
#
loop_
_entity.id
_entity.type
_entity.pdbx_description
1 polymer ?
#
loop_
_entity_poly.entity_id
_entity_poly.type
_entity_poly.pdbx_seq_one_letter_code
_entity_poly.pdbx_strand_id
1 'polypeptide(L)'
;MERELADEQFCFIQGCQNSWDQLPSRDGLLTVGIDGGYVRGQHKQGAFEVIAGKSILAFKRDQQQEQELSTRCFGWVQTYDEKPKRRLFELLKSQGMQQNQQVEFLSDGGEDVRNVQLYLNPQAEHLLDWFHLTMRLTVLTQTAKGLPERAGEGEDQYELRPGVLKDLERIKWYLWHGNVFQALNELQNLEMDLDAAASRPRMRTPRNS
;
A
#
# COMPACT_ATOMS: atom_id res chain seq x y z
N MET A 1 -26.61 9.88 15.49
CA MET A 1 -25.88 10.77 14.57
C MET A 1 -25.59 12.14 15.20
N GLU A 2 -26.60 12.95 15.60
CA GLU A 2 -26.37 14.25 16.27
C GLU A 2 -25.65 14.13 17.63
N ARG A 3 -25.99 13.14 18.44
CA ARG A 3 -25.29 12.87 19.72
C ARG A 3 -23.82 12.50 19.51
N GLU A 4 -23.53 11.69 18.52
CA GLU A 4 -22.16 11.25 18.23
C GLU A 4 -21.26 12.39 17.74
N LEU A 5 -21.81 13.32 16.93
CA LEU A 5 -21.11 14.53 16.52
C LEU A 5 -20.90 15.50 17.68
N ALA A 6 -21.88 15.60 18.57
CA ALA A 6 -21.75 16.41 19.79
C ALA A 6 -20.68 15.85 20.74
N ASP A 7 -20.61 14.53 20.88
CA ASP A 7 -19.58 13.86 21.69
C ASP A 7 -18.19 14.01 21.08
N GLU A 8 -18.06 13.97 19.75
CA GLU A 8 -16.79 14.24 19.05
C GLU A 8 -16.34 15.70 19.24
N GLN A 9 -17.26 16.66 19.11
CA GLN A 9 -16.96 18.08 19.32
C GLN A 9 -16.65 18.37 20.78
N PHE A 10 -17.37 17.76 21.70
CA PHE A 10 -17.12 17.92 23.13
C PHE A 10 -15.74 17.35 23.51
N CYS A 11 -15.39 16.17 23.00
CA CYS A 11 -14.08 15.58 23.19
C CYS A 11 -12.95 16.44 22.63
N PHE A 12 -13.15 17.04 21.46
CA PHE A 12 -12.16 17.92 20.85
C PHE A 12 -11.97 19.23 21.63
N ILE A 13 -13.07 19.85 22.11
CA ILE A 13 -13.04 21.14 22.80
C ILE A 13 -12.58 21.00 24.27
N GLN A 14 -12.99 19.94 24.94
CA GLN A 14 -12.70 19.73 26.37
C GLN A 14 -11.44 18.93 26.65
N GLY A 15 -10.75 18.46 25.59
CA GLY A 15 -9.60 17.58 25.74
C GLY A 15 -10.00 16.34 26.52
N CYS A 16 -10.66 15.39 25.88
CA CYS A 16 -11.15 14.15 26.52
C CYS A 16 -10.00 13.29 27.05
N GLN A 17 -9.43 13.69 28.15
CA GLN A 17 -8.43 12.90 28.88
C GLN A 17 -9.05 11.65 29.50
N ASN A 18 -10.31 11.71 29.95
CA ASN A 18 -10.90 10.69 30.79
C ASN A 18 -11.03 9.29 30.17
N SER A 19 -11.26 9.17 28.88
CA SER A 19 -11.42 7.84 28.27
C SER A 19 -10.11 7.18 27.89
N TRP A 20 -9.08 7.96 27.59
CA TRP A 20 -7.74 7.48 27.25
C TRP A 20 -6.94 7.11 28.51
N ASP A 21 -7.11 7.86 29.60
CA ASP A 21 -6.45 7.60 30.89
C ASP A 21 -6.96 6.33 31.59
N GLN A 22 -8.15 5.86 31.23
CA GLN A 22 -8.73 4.63 31.78
C GLN A 22 -8.32 3.36 31.02
N LEU A 23 -7.68 3.50 29.87
CA LEU A 23 -7.18 2.35 29.12
C LEU A 23 -5.87 1.85 29.72
N PRO A 24 -5.69 0.52 29.81
CA PRO A 24 -4.44 -0.01 30.30
C PRO A 24 -3.28 0.44 29.42
N SER A 25 -2.28 1.04 30.06
CA SER A 25 -1.04 1.41 29.39
C SER A 25 -0.42 0.18 28.74
N ARG A 26 -0.13 0.26 27.44
CA ARG A 26 0.55 -0.80 26.72
C ARG A 26 1.89 -0.30 26.23
N ASP A 27 2.94 -0.88 26.73
CA ASP A 27 4.33 -0.60 26.35
C ASP A 27 4.72 -1.28 25.02
N GLY A 28 3.76 -1.67 24.20
CA GLY A 28 3.97 -2.43 22.98
C GLY A 28 3.65 -1.66 21.71
N LEU A 29 4.39 -1.95 20.65
CA LEU A 29 4.09 -1.52 19.31
C LEU A 29 2.77 -2.15 18.85
N LEU A 30 1.88 -1.34 18.30
CA LEU A 30 0.66 -1.80 17.65
C LEU A 30 0.87 -1.83 16.13
N THR A 31 0.85 -3.02 15.55
CA THR A 31 0.96 -3.18 14.09
C THR A 31 -0.43 -3.41 13.49
N VAL A 32 -0.76 -2.67 12.45
CA VAL A 32 -2.05 -2.75 11.75
C VAL A 32 -1.79 -3.08 10.29
N GLY A 33 -2.09 -4.32 9.89
CA GLY A 33 -2.10 -4.71 8.49
C GLY A 33 -3.44 -4.37 7.84
N ILE A 34 -3.42 -3.65 6.71
CA ILE A 34 -4.61 -3.27 5.95
C ILE A 34 -4.39 -3.60 4.47
N ASP A 35 -5.39 -4.20 3.87
CA ASP A 35 -5.41 -4.52 2.44
C ASP A 35 -6.76 -4.15 1.83
N GLY A 36 -6.73 -3.68 0.59
CA GLY A 36 -7.90 -3.32 -0.20
C GLY A 36 -8.11 -4.28 -1.36
N GLY A 37 -9.34 -4.69 -1.60
CA GLY A 37 -9.67 -5.57 -2.69
C GLY A 37 -11.02 -5.26 -3.34
N TYR A 38 -11.14 -5.59 -4.63
CA TYR A 38 -12.39 -5.40 -5.37
C TYR A 38 -13.16 -6.72 -5.47
N VAL A 39 -14.42 -6.69 -5.02
CA VAL A 39 -15.34 -7.82 -5.11
C VAL A 39 -16.40 -7.52 -6.15
N ARG A 40 -16.62 -8.46 -7.07
CA ARG A 40 -17.65 -8.33 -8.09
C ARG A 40 -19.03 -8.62 -7.48
N GLY A 41 -19.97 -7.69 -7.66
CA GLY A 41 -21.36 -7.86 -7.19
C GLY A 41 -22.10 -8.94 -7.98
N GLN A 42 -22.83 -9.83 -7.29
CA GLN A 42 -23.55 -10.94 -7.93
C GLN A 42 -24.76 -10.46 -8.76
N HIS A 43 -25.42 -9.39 -8.33
CA HIS A 43 -26.66 -8.89 -8.97
C HIS A 43 -26.56 -7.45 -9.50
N LYS A 44 -25.41 -6.81 -9.38
CA LYS A 44 -25.17 -5.46 -9.88
C LYS A 44 -23.98 -5.48 -10.84
N GLN A 45 -24.14 -4.76 -11.94
CA GLN A 45 -23.00 -4.47 -12.82
C GLN A 45 -22.04 -3.54 -12.06
N GLY A 46 -20.90 -4.07 -11.64
CA GLY A 46 -19.87 -3.30 -10.97
C GLY A 46 -19.09 -4.13 -9.93
N ALA A 47 -17.98 -3.58 -9.55
CA ALA A 47 -17.18 -4.05 -8.42
C ALA A 47 -17.30 -3.03 -7.27
N PHE A 48 -17.24 -3.50 -6.05
CA PHE A 48 -17.15 -2.66 -4.87
C PHE A 48 -15.87 -2.97 -4.11
N GLU A 49 -15.29 -1.96 -3.52
CA GLU A 49 -14.07 -2.08 -2.75
C GLU A 49 -14.38 -2.57 -1.34
N VAL A 50 -13.64 -3.57 -0.91
CA VAL A 50 -13.63 -4.09 0.45
C VAL A 50 -12.26 -3.81 1.04
N ILE A 51 -12.23 -3.14 2.16
CA ILE A 51 -11.02 -2.97 2.97
C ILE A 51 -11.10 -3.94 4.13
N ALA A 52 -10.06 -4.74 4.28
CA ALA A 52 -9.93 -5.70 5.37
C ALA A 52 -8.56 -5.55 6.03
N GLY A 53 -8.48 -5.94 7.28
CA GLY A 53 -7.20 -5.87 7.96
C GLY A 53 -7.18 -6.61 9.28
N LYS A 54 -6.03 -6.52 9.91
CA LYS A 54 -5.74 -7.19 11.17
C LYS A 54 -4.87 -6.29 12.03
N SER A 55 -5.24 -6.15 13.30
CA SER A 55 -4.40 -5.48 14.29
C SER A 55 -3.72 -6.50 15.19
N ILE A 56 -2.43 -6.26 15.46
CA ILE A 56 -1.56 -7.13 16.25
C ILE A 56 -0.90 -6.26 17.31
N LEU A 57 -1.12 -6.60 18.58
CA LEU A 57 -0.61 -5.83 19.72
C LEU A 57 0.89 -6.02 19.99
N ALA A 58 1.44 -7.14 19.59
CA ALA A 58 2.87 -7.39 19.65
C ALA A 58 3.24 -8.35 18.53
N PHE A 59 4.13 -7.93 17.67
CA PHE A 59 4.73 -8.80 16.65
C PHE A 59 6.07 -9.29 17.18
N LYS A 60 6.07 -10.41 17.90
CA LYS A 60 7.32 -11.07 18.31
C LYS A 60 7.64 -12.18 17.32
N ARG A 61 8.82 -12.11 16.74
CA ARG A 61 9.37 -13.10 15.80
C ARG A 61 9.89 -14.35 16.50
N ASP A 62 9.93 -14.36 17.83
CA ASP A 62 10.43 -15.47 18.62
C ASP A 62 9.38 -16.57 18.78
N GLN A 63 9.68 -17.71 18.18
CA GLN A 63 8.83 -18.89 18.05
C GLN A 63 8.61 -19.68 19.35
N GLN A 64 8.97 -19.18 20.52
CA GLN A 64 8.99 -19.99 21.76
C GLN A 64 7.96 -19.62 22.83
N GLN A 65 7.11 -18.64 22.62
CA GLN A 65 5.99 -18.41 23.53
C GLN A 65 4.73 -18.11 22.73
N GLU A 66 3.87 -19.12 22.59
CA GLU A 66 2.44 -18.98 22.25
C GLU A 66 1.72 -18.25 23.38
N GLN A 67 2.02 -16.99 23.61
CA GLN A 67 1.06 -16.12 24.23
C GLN A 67 0.02 -15.82 23.15
N GLU A 68 -1.24 -16.11 23.42
CA GLU A 68 -2.37 -15.66 22.62
C GLU A 68 -2.29 -14.13 22.46
N LEU A 69 -1.63 -13.72 21.40
CA LEU A 69 -1.57 -12.32 21.01
C LEU A 69 -2.99 -11.92 20.65
N SER A 70 -3.54 -10.97 21.37
CA SER A 70 -4.87 -10.44 21.09
C SER A 70 -4.87 -9.78 19.72
N THR A 71 -5.13 -10.56 18.68
CA THR A 71 -5.28 -10.09 17.32
C THR A 71 -6.76 -9.90 17.03
N ARG A 72 -7.10 -8.84 16.33
CA ARG A 72 -8.48 -8.59 15.88
C ARG A 72 -8.49 -8.33 14.38
N CYS A 73 -9.41 -9.01 13.69
CA CYS A 73 -9.68 -8.75 12.29
C CYS A 73 -10.81 -7.73 12.17
N PHE A 74 -10.75 -6.92 11.13
CA PHE A 74 -11.78 -5.96 10.78
C PHE A 74 -11.98 -5.95 9.26
N GLY A 75 -13.10 -5.43 8.83
CA GLY A 75 -13.38 -5.23 7.42
C GLY A 75 -14.64 -4.39 7.24
N TRP A 76 -14.69 -3.68 6.11
CA TRP A 76 -15.84 -2.91 5.68
C TRP A 76 -15.91 -2.81 4.17
N VAL A 77 -17.07 -2.45 3.66
CA VAL A 77 -17.29 -2.13 2.26
C VAL A 77 -17.26 -0.62 2.09
N GLN A 78 -16.28 -0.11 1.38
CA GLN A 78 -15.99 1.33 1.26
C GLN A 78 -17.23 2.15 0.85
N THR A 79 -18.07 1.60 -0.02
CA THR A 79 -19.24 2.31 -0.56
C THR A 79 -20.49 2.23 0.34
N TYR A 80 -20.57 1.24 1.24
CA TYR A 80 -21.77 0.96 2.00
C TYR A 80 -21.70 1.29 3.48
N ASP A 81 -20.49 1.41 4.01
CA ASP A 81 -20.29 1.77 5.40
C ASP A 81 -20.30 3.30 5.58
N GLU A 82 -21.13 3.78 6.50
CA GLU A 82 -21.25 5.22 6.74
C GLU A 82 -20.01 5.84 7.42
N LYS A 83 -19.33 5.06 8.27
CA LYS A 83 -18.18 5.54 9.04
C LYS A 83 -17.09 4.46 9.21
N PRO A 84 -16.49 3.96 8.12
CA PRO A 84 -15.56 2.84 8.19
C PRO A 84 -14.29 3.17 9.00
N LYS A 85 -13.75 4.38 8.84
CA LYS A 85 -12.53 4.83 9.53
C LYS A 85 -12.74 4.90 11.05
N ARG A 86 -13.92 5.32 11.50
CA ARG A 86 -14.27 5.35 12.90
C ARG A 86 -14.36 3.95 13.50
N ARG A 87 -14.91 2.96 12.79
CA ARG A 87 -14.94 1.57 13.26
C ARG A 87 -13.56 1.03 13.55
N LEU A 88 -12.60 1.31 12.68
CA LEU A 88 -11.21 0.91 12.93
C LEU A 88 -10.64 1.64 14.15
N PHE A 89 -10.89 2.93 14.30
CA PHE A 89 -10.46 3.68 15.47
C PHE A 89 -11.02 3.07 16.77
N GLU A 90 -12.31 2.79 16.84
CA GLU A 90 -12.95 2.19 18.01
C GLU A 90 -12.42 0.77 18.30
N LEU A 91 -12.12 -0.01 17.25
CA LEU A 91 -11.48 -1.31 17.42
C LEU A 91 -10.09 -1.17 18.05
N LEU A 92 -9.24 -0.30 17.53
CA LEU A 92 -7.89 -0.08 18.05
C LEU A 92 -7.93 0.48 19.48
N LYS A 93 -8.86 1.41 19.74
CA LYS A 93 -9.10 1.92 21.10
C LYS A 93 -9.52 0.80 22.05
N SER A 94 -10.40 -0.10 21.63
CA SER A 94 -10.80 -1.27 22.45
C SER A 94 -9.65 -2.25 22.73
N GLN A 95 -8.60 -2.20 21.94
CA GLN A 95 -7.35 -2.94 22.17
C GLN A 95 -6.34 -2.18 23.02
N GLY A 96 -6.67 -0.99 23.46
CA GLY A 96 -5.83 -0.16 24.30
C GLY A 96 -4.92 0.80 23.54
N MET A 97 -5.22 1.12 22.28
CA MET A 97 -4.49 2.17 21.56
C MET A 97 -4.66 3.50 22.29
N GLN A 98 -3.55 4.14 22.59
CA GLN A 98 -3.49 5.47 23.19
C GLN A 98 -3.16 6.53 22.14
N GLN A 99 -3.49 7.78 22.40
CA GLN A 99 -3.29 8.87 21.45
C GLN A 99 -1.82 9.06 21.04
N ASN A 100 -0.89 8.79 21.94
CA ASN A 100 0.56 8.90 21.72
C ASN A 100 1.25 7.55 21.51
N GLN A 101 0.49 6.48 21.33
CA GLN A 101 1.06 5.16 21.13
C GLN A 101 1.69 5.05 19.75
N GLN A 102 2.85 4.41 19.68
CA GLN A 102 3.49 4.09 18.42
C GLN A 102 2.66 3.03 17.67
N VAL A 103 2.24 3.38 16.46
CA VAL A 103 1.47 2.51 15.57
C VAL A 103 2.23 2.38 14.26
N GLU A 104 2.35 1.16 13.77
CA GLU A 104 2.86 0.89 12.43
C GLU A 104 1.73 0.39 11.54
N PHE A 105 1.67 0.90 10.32
CA PHE A 105 0.73 0.43 9.30
C PHE A 105 1.47 -0.33 8.21
N LEU A 106 1.01 -1.53 7.91
CA LEU A 106 1.49 -2.36 6.82
C LEU A 106 0.42 -2.45 5.74
N SER A 107 0.71 -2.02 4.51
CA SER A 107 -0.24 -2.10 3.40
C SER A 107 0.43 -2.16 2.03
N ASP A 108 -0.37 -2.34 0.99
CA ASP A 108 0.04 -2.27 -0.42
C ASP A 108 0.36 -0.84 -0.91
N GLY A 109 0.07 0.17 -0.08
CA GLY A 109 0.26 1.59 -0.40
C GLY A 109 -0.85 2.21 -1.26
N GLY A 110 -1.96 1.50 -1.46
CA GLY A 110 -3.15 2.04 -2.14
C GLY A 110 -3.68 3.31 -1.46
N GLU A 111 -4.22 4.24 -2.24
CA GLU A 111 -4.65 5.55 -1.75
C GLU A 111 -5.71 5.43 -0.64
N ASP A 112 -6.71 4.57 -0.81
CA ASP A 112 -7.79 4.40 0.15
C ASP A 112 -7.28 3.82 1.49
N VAL A 113 -6.35 2.88 1.42
CA VAL A 113 -5.69 2.30 2.59
C VAL A 113 -4.80 3.33 3.29
N ARG A 114 -4.06 4.12 2.52
CA ARG A 114 -3.24 5.21 3.03
C ARG A 114 -4.08 6.30 3.71
N ASN A 115 -5.24 6.63 3.15
CA ASN A 115 -6.18 7.58 3.73
C ASN A 115 -6.73 7.11 5.09
N VAL A 116 -6.89 5.81 5.31
CA VAL A 116 -7.27 5.25 6.61
C VAL A 116 -6.17 5.50 7.64
N GLN A 117 -4.91 5.24 7.29
CA GLN A 117 -3.79 5.51 8.19
C GLN A 117 -3.69 7.00 8.55
N LEU A 118 -3.75 7.89 7.56
CA LEU A 118 -3.66 9.34 7.78
C LEU A 118 -4.79 9.86 8.66
N TYR A 119 -5.97 9.27 8.57
CA TYR A 119 -7.09 9.59 9.45
C TYR A 119 -6.84 9.16 10.90
N LEU A 120 -6.26 7.98 11.10
CA LEU A 120 -6.05 7.41 12.42
C LEU A 120 -4.84 8.02 13.13
N ASN A 121 -3.72 8.07 12.44
CA ASN A 121 -2.48 8.63 12.97
C ASN A 121 -1.57 9.07 11.82
N PRO A 122 -1.55 10.38 11.48
CA PRO A 122 -0.69 10.90 10.41
C PRO A 122 0.81 10.72 10.66
N GLN A 123 1.21 10.56 11.93
CA GLN A 123 2.59 10.38 12.35
C GLN A 123 3.03 8.91 12.43
N ALA A 124 2.09 7.99 12.20
CA ALA A 124 2.39 6.57 12.23
C ALA A 124 3.32 6.16 11.08
N GLU A 125 4.22 5.25 11.38
CA GLU A 125 5.06 4.65 10.37
C GLU A 125 4.23 3.81 9.38
N HIS A 126 4.56 3.92 8.10
CA HIS A 126 3.91 3.14 7.05
C HIS A 126 4.93 2.27 6.34
N LEU A 127 4.72 0.96 6.44
CA LEU A 127 5.52 -0.05 5.80
C LEU A 127 4.79 -0.55 4.55
N LEU A 128 5.46 -0.49 3.41
CA LEU A 128 4.94 -1.09 2.18
C LEU A 128 5.16 -2.60 2.20
N ASP A 129 4.12 -3.34 1.87
CA ASP A 129 4.21 -4.78 1.77
C ASP A 129 5.09 -5.20 0.58
N TRP A 130 6.19 -5.89 0.90
CA TRP A 130 7.14 -6.39 -0.09
C TRP A 130 6.51 -7.32 -1.12
N PHE A 131 5.52 -8.11 -0.73
CA PHE A 131 4.81 -8.99 -1.66
C PHE A 131 4.14 -8.18 -2.78
N HIS A 132 3.45 -7.10 -2.45
CA HIS A 132 2.80 -6.23 -3.42
C HIS A 132 3.80 -5.52 -4.33
N LEU A 133 4.92 -5.04 -3.78
CA LEU A 133 6.01 -4.47 -4.59
C LEU A 133 6.57 -5.48 -5.60
N THR A 134 6.85 -6.71 -5.16
CA THR A 134 7.37 -7.74 -6.05
C THR A 134 6.36 -8.21 -7.09
N MET A 135 5.06 -8.23 -6.74
CA MET A 135 3.99 -8.49 -7.71
C MET A 135 3.97 -7.44 -8.82
N ARG A 136 4.04 -6.16 -8.47
CA ARG A 136 4.10 -5.05 -9.44
C ARG A 136 5.29 -5.19 -10.37
N LEU A 137 6.48 -5.43 -9.82
CA LEU A 137 7.70 -5.66 -10.62
C LEU A 137 7.58 -6.90 -11.51
N THR A 138 6.92 -7.96 -11.04
CA THR A 138 6.67 -9.16 -11.85
C THR A 138 5.77 -8.84 -13.04
N VAL A 139 4.69 -8.08 -12.85
CA VAL A 139 3.81 -7.63 -13.93
C VAL A 139 4.58 -6.79 -14.95
N LEU A 140 5.38 -5.81 -14.48
CA LEU A 140 6.23 -5.00 -15.36
C LEU A 140 7.21 -5.87 -16.15
N THR A 141 7.85 -6.84 -15.50
CA THR A 141 8.77 -7.79 -16.17
C THR A 141 8.06 -8.62 -17.24
N GLN A 142 6.83 -9.08 -16.97
CA GLN A 142 6.05 -9.81 -17.98
C GLN A 142 5.66 -8.93 -19.16
N THR A 143 5.27 -7.68 -18.88
CA THR A 143 4.96 -6.68 -19.92
C THR A 143 6.20 -6.38 -20.77
N ALA A 144 7.35 -6.21 -20.14
CA ALA A 144 8.62 -5.94 -20.82
C ALA A 144 9.07 -7.07 -21.75
N LYS A 145 8.70 -8.32 -21.48
CA LYS A 145 8.96 -9.46 -22.38
C LYS A 145 8.23 -9.32 -23.73
N GLY A 146 7.16 -8.54 -23.78
CA GLY A 146 6.43 -8.22 -25.02
C GLY A 146 7.05 -7.11 -25.85
N LEU A 147 8.06 -6.40 -25.35
CA LEU A 147 8.76 -5.36 -26.10
C LEU A 147 9.56 -5.93 -27.26
N PRO A 148 9.80 -5.16 -28.33
CA PRO A 148 10.73 -5.54 -29.38
C PRO A 148 12.13 -5.75 -28.80
N GLU A 149 12.89 -6.67 -29.37
CA GLU A 149 14.24 -6.99 -28.90
C GLU A 149 15.16 -5.78 -29.00
N ARG A 150 15.02 -5.02 -30.08
CA ARG A 150 15.81 -3.83 -30.38
C ARG A 150 14.92 -2.64 -30.71
N ALA A 151 15.41 -1.45 -30.41
CA ALA A 151 14.82 -0.19 -30.83
C ALA A 151 15.91 0.69 -31.49
N GLY A 152 15.46 1.71 -32.24
CA GLY A 152 16.36 2.56 -33.02
C GLY A 152 16.48 2.09 -34.48
N GLU A 153 17.17 2.87 -35.31
CA GLU A 153 17.39 2.62 -36.73
C GLU A 153 18.87 2.75 -37.08
N GLY A 154 19.33 1.90 -38.00
CA GLY A 154 20.71 1.98 -38.50
C GLY A 154 21.75 1.73 -37.42
N GLU A 155 22.74 2.61 -37.33
CA GLU A 155 23.85 2.52 -36.38
C GLU A 155 23.43 2.87 -34.93
N ASP A 156 22.29 3.55 -34.74
CA ASP A 156 21.75 3.92 -33.43
C ASP A 156 20.84 2.84 -32.82
N GLN A 157 20.87 1.64 -33.36
CA GLN A 157 20.09 0.53 -32.84
C GLN A 157 20.66 0.02 -31.52
N TYR A 158 19.78 -0.11 -30.51
CA TYR A 158 20.15 -0.61 -29.17
C TYR A 158 19.22 -1.75 -28.72
N GLU A 159 19.71 -2.53 -27.75
CA GLU A 159 18.96 -3.65 -27.16
C GLU A 159 17.92 -3.12 -26.17
N LEU A 160 16.66 -2.98 -26.59
CA LEU A 160 15.59 -2.44 -25.75
C LEU A 160 15.13 -3.45 -24.70
N ARG A 161 14.62 -4.61 -25.12
CA ARG A 161 14.06 -5.60 -24.18
C ARG A 161 15.07 -6.11 -23.16
N PRO A 162 16.27 -6.52 -23.52
CA PRO A 162 17.29 -6.95 -22.56
C PRO A 162 17.67 -5.82 -21.59
N GLY A 163 17.79 -4.57 -22.07
CA GLY A 163 18.04 -3.40 -21.24
C GLY A 163 16.96 -3.21 -20.18
N VAL A 164 15.70 -3.10 -20.60
CA VAL A 164 14.55 -2.93 -19.70
C VAL A 164 14.46 -4.05 -18.66
N LEU A 165 14.64 -5.31 -19.05
CA LEU A 165 14.60 -6.43 -18.10
C LEU A 165 15.73 -6.34 -17.06
N LYS A 166 16.92 -5.93 -17.46
CA LYS A 166 18.07 -5.72 -16.57
C LYS A 166 17.81 -4.58 -15.58
N ASP A 167 17.20 -3.49 -16.04
CA ASP A 167 16.90 -2.33 -15.19
C ASP A 167 15.81 -2.65 -14.17
N LEU A 168 14.77 -3.39 -14.55
CA LEU A 168 13.74 -3.89 -13.62
C LEU A 168 14.33 -4.81 -12.55
N GLU A 169 15.28 -5.67 -12.91
CA GLU A 169 15.97 -6.52 -11.93
C GLU A 169 16.84 -5.67 -10.97
N ARG A 170 17.52 -4.65 -11.49
CA ARG A 170 18.31 -3.71 -10.68
C ARG A 170 17.43 -2.89 -9.73
N ILE A 171 16.27 -2.39 -10.19
CA ILE A 171 15.28 -1.71 -9.36
C ILE A 171 14.82 -2.63 -8.21
N LYS A 172 14.47 -3.87 -8.53
CA LYS A 172 14.09 -4.87 -7.52
C LYS A 172 15.19 -5.06 -6.47
N TRP A 173 16.43 -5.14 -6.91
CA TRP A 173 17.57 -5.33 -6.03
C TRP A 173 17.79 -4.11 -5.12
N TYR A 174 17.70 -2.88 -5.64
CA TYR A 174 17.80 -1.66 -4.84
C TYR A 174 16.69 -1.57 -3.79
N LEU A 175 15.45 -1.90 -4.16
CA LEU A 175 14.31 -1.91 -3.22
C LEU A 175 14.51 -2.96 -2.11
N TRP A 176 15.00 -4.15 -2.46
CA TRP A 176 15.29 -5.20 -1.48
C TRP A 176 16.31 -4.76 -0.42
N HIS A 177 17.30 -3.99 -0.83
CA HIS A 177 18.33 -3.45 0.06
C HIS A 177 17.96 -2.09 0.69
N GLY A 178 16.73 -1.62 0.53
CA GLY A 178 16.27 -0.35 1.10
C GLY A 178 16.85 0.89 0.42
N ASN A 179 17.51 0.76 -0.72
CA ASN A 179 18.06 1.88 -1.46
C ASN A 179 17.01 2.50 -2.39
N VAL A 180 16.00 3.11 -1.77
CA VAL A 180 14.85 3.70 -2.47
C VAL A 180 15.29 4.81 -3.43
N PHE A 181 16.29 5.61 -3.06
CA PHE A 181 16.78 6.68 -3.90
C PHE A 181 17.30 6.18 -5.25
N GLN A 182 18.14 5.14 -5.23
CA GLN A 182 18.67 4.54 -6.46
C GLN A 182 17.57 3.83 -7.27
N ALA A 183 16.63 3.18 -6.59
CA ALA A 183 15.48 2.56 -7.26
C ALA A 183 14.64 3.58 -8.02
N LEU A 184 14.37 4.75 -7.43
CA LEU A 184 13.63 5.83 -8.08
C LEU A 184 14.37 6.43 -9.25
N ASN A 185 15.69 6.64 -9.12
CA ASN A 185 16.51 7.15 -10.23
C ASN A 185 16.51 6.19 -11.42
N GLU A 186 16.69 4.89 -11.17
CA GLU A 186 16.62 3.88 -12.24
C GLU A 186 15.22 3.81 -12.88
N LEU A 187 14.17 3.95 -12.08
CA LEU A 187 12.80 3.97 -12.61
C LEU A 187 12.57 5.17 -13.53
N GLN A 188 13.05 6.35 -13.16
CA GLN A 188 12.96 7.57 -13.98
C GLN A 188 13.75 7.44 -15.27
N ASN A 189 14.95 6.88 -15.21
CA ASN A 189 15.77 6.63 -16.42
C ASN A 189 15.05 5.66 -17.34
N LEU A 190 14.50 4.56 -16.81
CA LEU A 190 13.74 3.57 -17.55
C LEU A 190 12.50 4.18 -18.24
N GLU A 191 11.77 5.05 -17.55
CA GLU A 191 10.63 5.80 -18.11
C GLU A 191 11.06 6.67 -19.29
N MET A 192 12.14 7.44 -19.14
CA MET A 192 12.69 8.28 -20.20
C MET A 192 13.12 7.46 -21.42
N ASP A 193 13.76 6.32 -21.23
CA ASP A 193 14.21 5.43 -22.31
C ASP A 193 13.03 4.82 -23.07
N LEU A 194 11.97 4.41 -22.35
CA LEU A 194 10.76 3.89 -22.94
C LEU A 194 9.99 4.95 -23.73
N ASP A 195 9.89 6.18 -23.22
CA ASP A 195 9.27 7.32 -23.91
C ASP A 195 10.05 7.68 -25.18
N ALA A 196 11.37 7.69 -25.13
CA ALA A 196 12.22 7.90 -26.29
C ALA A 196 12.02 6.81 -27.36
N ALA A 197 11.88 5.55 -26.92
CA ALA A 197 11.59 4.44 -27.82
C ALA A 197 10.19 4.51 -28.46
N ALA A 198 9.21 4.96 -27.69
CA ALA A 198 7.82 5.10 -28.16
C ALA A 198 7.60 6.28 -29.11
N SER A 199 8.35 7.37 -28.91
CA SER A 199 8.19 8.62 -29.68
C SER A 199 8.77 8.53 -31.09
N ARG A 200 9.55 7.49 -31.40
CA ARG A 200 10.13 7.28 -32.74
C ARG A 200 9.06 6.68 -33.68
N PRO A 201 8.79 7.26 -34.86
CA PRO A 201 7.75 6.79 -35.76
C PRO A 201 8.06 5.37 -36.25
N ARG A 202 7.12 4.45 -36.07
CA ARG A 202 7.16 3.12 -36.70
C ARG A 202 7.09 3.31 -38.23
N MET A 203 8.18 3.15 -38.95
CA MET A 203 8.10 3.01 -40.39
C MET A 203 7.27 1.76 -40.71
N ARG A 204 6.15 1.96 -41.39
CA ARG A 204 5.39 0.87 -41.98
C ARG A 204 6.28 0.17 -43.02
N THR A 205 6.65 -1.05 -42.76
CA THR A 205 7.18 -1.92 -43.81
C THR A 205 6.19 -1.95 -44.98
N PRO A 206 6.58 -1.63 -46.23
CA PRO A 206 5.70 -1.77 -47.37
C PRO A 206 5.25 -3.22 -47.47
N ARG A 207 3.94 -3.42 -47.49
CA ARG A 207 3.40 -4.73 -47.84
C ARG A 207 3.83 -5.01 -49.27
N ASN A 208 4.70 -6.00 -49.45
CA ASN A 208 4.93 -6.58 -50.77
C ASN A 208 3.60 -7.15 -51.27
N SER A 209 3.10 -6.57 -52.35
CA SER A 209 1.98 -7.02 -53.17
C SER A 209 2.38 -8.20 -54.03
#